data_c7a2286ae4ef0095d7f05e4f2d173270
#
_entry.id   c7a2286ae4ef0095d7f05e4f2d173270
#
_cell.length_a   1.000
_cell.length_b   1.000
_cell.length_c   1.000
_cell.angle_alpha   90.00
_cell.angle_beta   90.00
_cell.angle_gamma   90.00
#
_symmetry.space_group_name_H-M   'P 1'
#
loop_
_entity.id
_entity.type
_entity.pdbx_description
1 polymer ?
#
loop_
_entity_poly.entity_id
_entity_poly.type
_entity_poly.pdbx_seq_one_letter_code
_entity_poly.pdbx_strand_id
1 'polypeptide(L)'
;MNPHNDTNIILPDVLTINASDSTGEAGIVADIGTISALRGRPLAAMTSIISQDEASGPHVSNLPMQLVAEQIRSALQKARPLAVKVGFVC
;
A
#
# COMPACT_ATOMS: atom_id res chain seq x y z
N MET A 1 15.23 2.03 22.08
CA MET A 1 13.93 1.66 22.64
C MET A 1 12.98 1.27 21.51
N ASN A 2 12.28 0.22 21.70
CA ASN A 2 11.19 -0.13 20.79
C ASN A 2 9.91 0.47 21.35
N PRO A 3 9.29 1.42 20.66
CA PRO A 3 8.08 2.06 21.16
C PRO A 3 6.90 1.11 21.35
N HIS A 4 6.96 -0.05 20.76
CA HIS A 4 5.89 -1.05 20.89
C HIS A 4 5.97 -1.84 22.18
N ASN A 5 7.07 -1.77 22.91
CA ASN A 5 7.26 -2.57 24.11
C ASN A 5 6.66 -1.96 25.36
N ASP A 6 6.50 -0.64 25.38
CA ASP A 6 6.27 0.07 26.63
C ASP A 6 4.81 0.29 26.95
N THR A 7 3.93 0.14 25.98
CA THR A 7 2.63 0.76 26.08
C THR A 7 1.47 -0.16 25.79
N ASN A 8 1.72 -1.35 25.32
CA ASN A 8 0.64 -2.23 24.83
C ASN A 8 -0.26 -1.55 23.78
N ILE A 9 0.28 -0.55 23.09
CA ILE A 9 -0.46 0.12 22.03
C ILE A 9 -0.55 -0.81 20.85
N ILE A 10 -1.77 -1.04 20.40
CA ILE A 10 -2.04 -1.77 19.17
C ILE A 10 -2.17 -0.74 18.06
N LEU A 11 -1.26 -0.79 17.11
CA LEU A 11 -1.34 0.09 15.93
C LEU A 11 -2.45 -0.41 15.01
N PRO A 12 -3.31 0.48 14.53
CA PRO A 12 -4.34 0.06 13.60
C PRO A 12 -3.72 -0.37 12.27
N ASP A 13 -4.22 -1.48 11.76
CA ASP A 13 -3.85 -1.94 10.42
C ASP A 13 -4.66 -1.16 9.40
N VAL A 14 -3.99 -0.69 8.37
CA VAL A 14 -4.64 0.02 7.26
C VAL A 14 -4.15 -0.61 5.96
N LEU A 15 -5.09 -1.10 5.16
CA LEU A 15 -4.78 -1.67 3.87
C LEU A 15 -4.91 -0.61 2.79
N THR A 16 -3.88 -0.43 1.99
CA THR A 16 -3.97 0.39 0.78
C THR A 16 -3.95 -0.50 -0.46
N ILE A 17 -4.87 -0.23 -1.36
CA ILE A 17 -4.99 -0.91 -2.67
C ILE A 17 -4.74 0.17 -3.72
N ASN A 18 -3.59 0.13 -4.35
CA ASN A 18 -3.18 1.24 -5.22
C ASN A 18 -2.07 0.79 -6.17
N ALA A 19 -1.77 1.65 -7.13
CA ALA A 19 -0.63 1.47 -8.00
C ALA A 19 0.66 1.82 -7.28
N SER A 20 1.77 1.26 -7.75
CA SER A 20 3.09 1.60 -7.26
C SER A 20 3.76 2.56 -8.26
N ASP A 21 3.95 3.79 -7.83
CA ASP A 21 4.66 4.81 -8.60
C ASP A 21 6.14 4.76 -8.20
N SER A 22 7.00 4.53 -9.17
CA SER A 22 8.43 4.37 -8.91
C SER A 22 9.10 5.62 -8.34
N THR A 23 8.50 6.80 -8.53
CA THR A 23 9.03 8.05 -7.94
C THR A 23 8.63 8.23 -6.48
N GLY A 24 7.64 7.48 -6.01
CA GLY A 24 7.16 7.61 -4.63
C GLY A 24 6.28 8.82 -4.37
N GLU A 25 5.96 9.60 -5.40
CA GLU A 25 5.15 10.81 -5.24
C GLU A 25 3.68 10.51 -5.02
N ALA A 26 3.24 9.35 -5.45
CA ALA A 26 1.85 8.93 -5.34
C ALA A 26 1.80 7.41 -5.15
N GLY A 27 0.58 6.87 -5.06
CA GLY A 27 0.36 5.44 -5.02
C GLY A 27 0.76 4.79 -3.69
N ILE A 28 1.14 3.53 -3.77
CA ILE A 28 1.45 2.69 -2.60
C ILE A 28 2.55 3.29 -1.71
N VAL A 29 3.62 3.78 -2.31
CA VAL A 29 4.75 4.30 -1.53
C VAL A 29 4.34 5.53 -0.73
N ALA A 30 3.60 6.44 -1.36
CA ALA A 30 3.09 7.62 -0.66
C ALA A 30 2.10 7.22 0.43
N ASP A 31 1.22 6.26 0.17
CA ASP A 31 0.23 5.78 1.14
C ASP A 31 0.91 5.15 2.35
N ILE A 32 1.92 4.30 2.12
CA ILE A 32 2.68 3.68 3.21
C ILE A 32 3.30 4.74 4.10
N GLY A 33 3.90 5.76 3.50
CA GLY A 33 4.48 6.87 4.24
C GLY A 33 3.47 7.60 5.08
N THR A 34 2.31 7.91 4.52
CA THR A 34 1.23 8.61 5.23
C THR A 34 0.66 7.76 6.36
N ILE A 35 0.37 6.49 6.10
CA ILE A 35 -0.17 5.59 7.12
C ILE A 35 0.81 5.47 8.29
N SER A 36 2.09 5.29 7.98
CA SER A 36 3.13 5.17 9.00
C SER A 36 3.29 6.44 9.81
N ALA A 37 3.25 7.60 9.15
CA ALA A 37 3.35 8.90 9.83
C ALA A 37 2.17 9.12 10.78
N LEU A 38 1.01 8.58 10.46
CA LEU A 38 -0.19 8.65 11.29
C LEU A 38 -0.29 7.51 12.31
N ARG A 39 0.78 6.74 12.47
CA ARG A 39 0.89 5.65 13.41
C ARG A 39 0.00 4.46 13.12
N GLY A 40 -0.31 4.26 11.84
CA GLY A 40 -0.93 3.03 11.38
C GLY A 40 0.13 2.01 10.96
N ARG A 41 -0.27 0.77 10.86
CA ARG A 41 0.56 -0.27 10.27
C ARG A 41 0.06 -0.54 8.84
N PRO A 42 0.87 -0.22 7.83
CA PRO A 42 0.41 -0.36 6.45
C PRO A 42 0.48 -1.81 5.97
N LEU A 43 -0.58 -2.21 5.27
CA LEU A 43 -0.58 -3.38 4.41
C LEU A 43 -0.88 -2.87 3.00
N ALA A 44 -0.40 -3.57 2.00
CA ALA A 44 -0.51 -3.06 0.63
C ALA A 44 -0.88 -4.17 -0.35
N ALA A 45 -1.78 -3.83 -1.25
CA ALA A 45 -2.05 -4.63 -2.44
C ALA A 45 -1.83 -3.75 -3.67
N MET A 46 -0.93 -4.19 -4.52
CA MET A 46 -0.51 -3.43 -5.69
C MET A 46 -1.39 -3.77 -6.88
N THR A 47 -1.93 -2.75 -7.55
CA THR A 47 -2.79 -2.95 -8.72
C THR A 47 -2.05 -2.81 -10.03
N SER A 48 -1.06 -1.93 -10.06
CA SER A 48 -0.31 -1.59 -11.26
C SER A 48 1.07 -1.09 -10.87
N ILE A 49 1.97 -1.11 -11.81
CA ILE A 49 3.30 -0.50 -11.65
C ILE A 49 3.36 0.66 -12.63
N ILE A 50 3.74 1.82 -12.12
CA ILE A 50 3.88 3.03 -12.93
C ILE A 50 5.34 3.42 -12.91
N SER A 51 5.94 3.51 -14.09
CA SER A 51 7.27 4.07 -14.25
C SER A 51 7.14 5.46 -14.87
N GLN A 52 7.95 6.40 -14.38
CA GLN A 52 7.91 7.77 -14.84
C GLN A 52 9.28 8.13 -15.41
N ASP A 53 9.53 7.64 -16.60
CA ASP A 53 10.76 7.96 -17.31
C ASP A 53 10.66 9.36 -17.92
N GLU A 54 11.66 10.19 -17.66
CA GLU A 54 11.64 11.57 -18.14
C GLU A 54 11.69 11.65 -19.66
N ALA A 55 12.37 10.71 -20.31
CA ALA A 55 12.53 10.74 -21.75
C ALA A 55 11.31 10.20 -22.49
N SER A 56 10.71 9.12 -22.00
CA SER A 56 9.62 8.42 -22.69
C SER A 56 8.24 8.67 -22.07
N GLY A 57 8.21 9.31 -20.90
CA GLY A 57 6.97 9.57 -20.19
C GLY A 57 6.51 8.40 -19.33
N PRO A 58 5.33 8.53 -18.72
CA PRO A 58 4.83 7.50 -17.83
C PRO A 58 4.37 6.25 -18.59
N HIS A 59 4.69 5.11 -18.00
CA HIS A 59 4.21 3.81 -18.46
C HIS A 59 3.49 3.12 -17.32
N VAL A 60 2.32 2.57 -17.60
CA VAL A 60 1.51 1.86 -16.61
C VAL A 60 1.43 0.40 -17.05
N SER A 61 1.79 -0.49 -16.15
CA SER A 61 1.61 -1.93 -16.35
C SER A 61 0.66 -2.45 -15.28
N ASN A 62 -0.49 -2.90 -15.71
CA ASN A 62 -1.49 -3.44 -14.79
C ASN A 62 -1.12 -4.87 -14.40
N LEU A 63 -1.27 -5.19 -13.12
CA LEU A 63 -1.10 -6.56 -12.66
C LEU A 63 -2.36 -7.36 -12.99
N PRO A 64 -2.24 -8.67 -13.20
CA PRO A 64 -3.41 -9.51 -13.40
C PRO A 64 -4.37 -9.40 -12.21
N MET A 65 -5.67 -9.34 -12.50
CA MET A 65 -6.69 -9.21 -11.44
C MET A 65 -6.59 -10.35 -10.42
N GLN A 66 -6.23 -11.53 -10.87
CA GLN A 66 -6.05 -12.66 -9.96
C GLN A 66 -4.94 -12.39 -8.95
N LEU A 67 -3.84 -11.78 -9.40
CA LEU A 67 -2.73 -11.45 -8.51
C LEU A 67 -3.12 -10.35 -7.52
N VAL A 68 -3.89 -9.38 -7.96
CA VAL A 68 -4.42 -8.34 -7.08
C VAL A 68 -5.29 -8.96 -5.99
N ALA A 69 -6.19 -9.85 -6.39
CA ALA A 69 -7.06 -10.54 -5.44
C ALA A 69 -6.26 -11.39 -4.44
N GLU A 70 -5.22 -12.05 -4.90
CA GLU A 70 -4.35 -12.84 -4.02
C GLU A 70 -3.64 -11.99 -2.98
N GLN A 71 -3.18 -10.80 -3.37
CA GLN A 71 -2.54 -9.87 -2.44
C GLN A 71 -3.51 -9.41 -1.36
N ILE A 72 -4.72 -9.06 -1.75
CA ILE A 72 -5.76 -8.63 -0.81
C ILE A 72 -6.09 -9.76 0.15
N ARG A 73 -6.27 -10.97 -0.37
CA ARG A 73 -6.56 -12.14 0.45
C ARG A 73 -5.44 -12.41 1.45
N SER A 74 -4.19 -12.34 1.01
CA SER A 74 -3.03 -12.54 1.89
C SER A 74 -3.00 -11.51 3.02
N ALA A 75 -3.26 -10.25 2.70
CA ALA A 75 -3.29 -9.21 3.70
C ALA A 75 -4.39 -9.46 4.74
N LEU A 76 -5.57 -9.85 4.29
CA LEU A 76 -6.70 -10.10 5.18
C LEU A 76 -6.54 -11.36 6.02
N GLN A 77 -5.70 -12.29 5.59
CA GLN A 77 -5.35 -13.46 6.40
C GLN A 77 -4.41 -13.11 7.55
N LYS A 78 -3.58 -12.09 7.37
CA LYS A 78 -2.59 -11.67 8.36
C LYS A 78 -3.13 -10.62 9.32
N ALA A 79 -4.11 -9.86 8.91
CA ALA A 79 -4.55 -8.71 9.66
C ALA A 79 -6.04 -8.44 9.44
N ARG A 80 -6.61 -7.65 10.35
CA ARG A 80 -7.98 -7.15 10.21
C ARG A 80 -7.90 -5.64 10.12
N PRO A 81 -7.78 -5.09 8.91
CA PRO A 81 -7.62 -3.66 8.76
C PRO A 81 -8.79 -2.89 9.33
N LEU A 82 -8.47 -1.84 10.07
CA LEU A 82 -9.46 -0.89 10.57
C LEU A 82 -10.02 -0.05 9.44
N ALA A 83 -9.21 0.19 8.41
CA ALA A 83 -9.59 0.98 7.25
C ALA A 83 -8.94 0.40 6.00
N VAL A 84 -9.59 0.63 4.88
CA VAL A 84 -9.10 0.27 3.55
C VAL A 84 -9.14 1.52 2.68
N LYS A 85 -8.00 1.87 2.12
CA LYS A 85 -7.90 2.97 1.16
C LYS A 85 -7.76 2.38 -0.23
N VAL A 86 -8.63 2.78 -1.15
CA VAL A 86 -8.56 2.34 -2.53
C VAL A 86 -8.18 3.52 -3.40
N GLY A 87 -7.06 3.39 -4.08
CA GLY A 87 -6.60 4.40 -5.02
C GLY A 87 -6.83 3.97 -6.47
N PHE A 88 -5.76 3.93 -7.25
CA PHE A 88 -5.84 3.59 -8.67
C PHE A 88 -6.11 2.10 -8.86
N VAL A 89 -7.22 1.79 -9.48
CA VAL A 89 -7.61 0.43 -9.89
C VAL A 89 -8.05 0.49 -11.34
N CYS A 90 -7.48 -0.39 -12.15
CA CYS A 90 -7.72 -0.39 -13.58
C CYS A 90 -8.52 -1.61 -13.99
#